data_ef5dd81ad48166ad11714e42cd00c1a6
#
_entry.id   ef5dd81ad48166ad11714e42cd00c1a6
#
_cell.length_a   1.000
_cell.length_b   1.000
_cell.length_c   1.000
_cell.angle_alpha   90.00
_cell.angle_beta   90.00
_cell.angle_gamma   90.00
#
_symmetry.space_group_name_H-M   'P 1'
#
loop_
_entity.id
_entity.type
_entity.pdbx_description
1 polymer ?
#
loop_
_entity_poly.entity_id
_entity_poly.type
_entity_poly.pdbx_seq_one_letter_code
_entity_poly.pdbx_strand_id
1 'polypeptide(L)'
;MKKLYFILFVLSSFNALGQKNVLRTAISSKALSIEQKVIAWRRDLHEHPELGNNETRTAGIIAKHLQSLGIEVKTGVAKTGVVGILKGGKPGPVVALRADMDGLPVTERVDLPFASKVKATYNGQEVGVMHACGHDTHVAILMGVAEVLASMKKDIPGTVKFIFQPAEEGAPVGEEGGAELMVKEGVLQNPQVDAVFGLHINSQTPVGDITYRPGGTMAAVNDMKIIVTGRQAHGAYPWSSIDPIVISSQIVNNLQTIVSRNLNVTENPGVVTIGSINGGIRSNIIPEKVEMLGTIRNFSKEDEAMFIERVKTIATKTAEAGGGKAEVIIPYSAHYPVTFNDVSLTEKMLPSLQASAGREHVKLKPPVTGAEDFSFYQEKVPGLFIFLGGMPKNGDPVKAPSHHTPDFFIDESGFTLGVNALCNLAIDFMVMKK
;
A
#
# COMPACT_ATOMS: atom_id res chain seq x y z
N MET A 1 47.47 -19.29 16.30
CA MET A 1 46.65 -18.87 15.17
C MET A 1 45.15 -18.61 15.55
N LYS A 2 44.46 -19.42 16.35
CA LYS A 2 43.05 -19.23 16.73
C LYS A 2 42.76 -17.89 17.50
N LYS A 3 43.67 -17.39 18.35
CA LYS A 3 43.48 -16.14 19.08
C LYS A 3 43.56 -14.86 18.20
N LEU A 4 44.31 -14.90 17.10
CA LEU A 4 44.50 -13.75 16.21
C LEU A 4 43.22 -13.52 15.36
N TYR A 5 42.51 -14.60 14.93
CA TYR A 5 41.26 -14.50 14.21
C TYR A 5 40.11 -13.94 15.07
N PHE A 6 40.09 -14.24 16.36
CA PHE A 6 39.07 -13.74 17.28
C PHE A 6 39.21 -12.22 17.51
N ILE A 7 40.44 -11.71 17.63
CA ILE A 7 40.72 -10.27 17.82
C ILE A 7 40.38 -9.48 16.54
N LEU A 8 40.67 -10.01 15.35
CA LEU A 8 40.31 -9.38 14.08
C LEU A 8 38.77 -9.29 13.89
N PHE A 9 38.03 -10.34 14.28
CA PHE A 9 36.57 -10.37 14.19
C PHE A 9 35.92 -9.37 15.15
N VAL A 10 36.42 -9.22 16.37
CA VAL A 10 35.94 -8.25 17.36
C VAL A 10 36.25 -6.80 16.91
N LEU A 11 37.43 -6.53 16.38
CA LEU A 11 37.80 -5.19 15.88
C LEU A 11 36.97 -4.79 14.64
N SER A 12 36.65 -5.71 13.75
CA SER A 12 35.78 -5.44 12.59
C SER A 12 34.34 -5.11 13.01
N SER A 13 33.82 -5.80 14.03
CA SER A 13 32.47 -5.56 14.58
C SER A 13 32.36 -4.20 15.29
N PHE A 14 33.38 -3.77 16.03
CA PHE A 14 33.42 -2.45 16.67
C PHE A 14 33.51 -1.31 15.64
N ASN A 15 34.26 -1.48 14.55
CA ASN A 15 34.35 -0.48 13.48
C ASN A 15 33.01 -0.33 12.73
N ALA A 16 32.30 -1.43 12.48
CA ALA A 16 30.98 -1.41 11.80
C ALA A 16 29.91 -0.71 12.66
N LEU A 17 29.87 -0.99 13.97
CA LEU A 17 28.96 -0.33 14.92
C LEU A 17 29.25 1.17 15.06
N GLY A 18 30.54 1.56 15.14
CA GLY A 18 30.96 2.94 15.20
C GLY A 18 30.54 3.71 13.93
N GLN A 19 30.79 3.16 12.76
CA GLN A 19 30.42 3.77 11.48
C GLN A 19 28.89 3.93 11.34
N LYS A 20 28.11 2.94 11.78
CA LYS A 20 26.65 2.98 11.78
C LYS A 20 26.09 4.13 12.61
N ASN A 21 26.61 4.33 13.81
CA ASN A 21 26.17 5.41 14.70
C ASN A 21 26.51 6.80 14.13
N VAL A 22 27.68 6.96 13.51
CA VAL A 22 28.07 8.23 12.86
C VAL A 22 27.12 8.58 11.71
N LEU A 23 26.76 7.58 10.87
CA LEU A 23 25.84 7.80 9.75
C LEU A 23 24.43 8.16 10.27
N ARG A 24 23.91 7.48 11.29
CA ARG A 24 22.60 7.78 11.89
C ARG A 24 22.52 9.19 12.47
N THR A 25 23.58 9.64 13.19
CA THR A 25 23.64 11.01 13.72
C THR A 25 23.63 12.04 12.58
N ALA A 26 24.38 11.78 11.51
CA ALA A 26 24.37 12.65 10.34
C ALA A 26 23.02 12.69 9.63
N ILE A 27 22.35 11.53 9.48
CA ILE A 27 20.99 11.43 8.94
C ILE A 27 20.02 12.28 9.77
N SER A 28 19.97 12.08 11.09
CA SER A 28 19.08 12.82 11.97
C SER A 28 19.27 14.33 11.89
N SER A 29 20.52 14.79 11.91
CA SER A 29 20.84 16.22 11.80
C SER A 29 20.39 16.81 10.45
N LYS A 30 20.62 16.08 9.36
CA LYS A 30 20.23 16.51 8.02
C LYS A 30 18.71 16.49 7.82
N ALA A 31 18.03 15.44 8.28
CA ALA A 31 16.58 15.35 8.22
C ALA A 31 15.91 16.53 8.96
N LEU A 32 16.40 16.87 10.15
CA LEU A 32 15.92 18.03 10.89
C LEU A 32 16.17 19.35 10.13
N SER A 33 17.32 19.49 9.48
CA SER A 33 17.65 20.72 8.75
C SER A 33 16.77 20.99 7.52
N ILE A 34 16.09 19.98 7.00
CA ILE A 34 15.20 20.10 5.83
C ILE A 34 13.70 19.99 6.17
N GLU A 35 13.33 19.92 7.45
CA GLU A 35 11.95 19.74 7.90
C GLU A 35 11.00 20.71 7.22
N GLN A 36 11.32 22.01 7.22
CA GLN A 36 10.46 23.03 6.62
C GLN A 36 10.33 22.89 5.09
N LYS A 37 11.33 22.32 4.42
CA LYS A 37 11.24 22.01 3.00
C LYS A 37 10.25 20.85 2.76
N VAL A 38 10.35 19.78 3.56
CA VAL A 38 9.47 18.64 3.46
C VAL A 38 8.01 19.05 3.69
N ILE A 39 7.76 19.88 4.69
CA ILE A 39 6.43 20.47 4.95
C ILE A 39 5.97 21.30 3.75
N ALA A 40 6.82 22.15 3.20
CA ALA A 40 6.47 23.00 2.06
C ALA A 40 6.13 22.17 0.81
N TRP A 41 6.91 21.12 0.51
CA TRP A 41 6.60 20.19 -0.60
C TRP A 41 5.26 19.47 -0.39
N ARG A 42 5.01 18.96 0.82
CA ARG A 42 3.74 18.31 1.15
C ARG A 42 2.56 19.26 0.92
N ARG A 43 2.63 20.51 1.38
CA ARG A 43 1.56 21.49 1.24
C ARG A 43 1.31 21.87 -0.20
N ASP A 44 2.36 22.02 -1.01
CA ASP A 44 2.24 22.30 -2.44
C ASP A 44 1.58 21.13 -3.19
N LEU A 45 1.95 19.89 -2.86
CA LEU A 45 1.32 18.69 -3.42
C LEU A 45 -0.14 18.56 -2.99
N HIS A 46 -0.45 18.86 -1.72
CA HIS A 46 -1.80 18.80 -1.18
C HIS A 46 -2.75 19.80 -1.84
N GLU A 47 -2.25 21.00 -2.13
CA GLU A 47 -3.02 22.05 -2.82
C GLU A 47 -3.31 21.70 -4.29
N HIS A 48 -2.49 20.82 -4.88
CA HIS A 48 -2.54 20.48 -6.32
C HIS A 48 -2.58 18.95 -6.56
N PRO A 49 -3.53 18.23 -5.98
CA PRO A 49 -3.60 16.76 -6.14
C PRO A 49 -4.00 16.37 -7.55
N GLU A 50 -3.50 15.24 -8.02
CA GLU A 50 -3.79 14.66 -9.31
C GLU A 50 -4.29 13.23 -9.14
N LEU A 51 -5.30 12.81 -9.91
CA LEU A 51 -5.83 11.45 -9.87
C LEU A 51 -4.85 10.45 -10.50
N GLY A 52 -5.00 9.17 -10.17
CA GLY A 52 -4.19 8.07 -10.68
C GLY A 52 -4.01 8.09 -12.20
N ASN A 53 -2.79 7.81 -12.67
CA ASN A 53 -2.31 7.91 -14.04
C ASN A 53 -2.31 9.33 -14.65
N ASN A 54 -2.65 10.37 -13.87
CA ASN A 54 -2.65 11.76 -14.31
C ASN A 54 -1.67 12.66 -13.53
N GLU A 55 -0.81 12.09 -12.70
CA GLU A 55 0.10 12.78 -11.77
C GLU A 55 1.28 13.47 -12.48
N THR A 56 0.98 14.23 -13.53
CA THR A 56 2.00 14.82 -14.43
C THR A 56 2.76 15.98 -13.81
N ARG A 57 2.07 16.85 -13.05
CA ARG A 57 2.69 17.95 -12.30
C ARG A 57 3.57 17.39 -11.16
N THR A 58 3.02 16.47 -10.39
CA THR A 58 3.71 15.78 -9.29
C THR A 58 4.98 15.09 -9.78
N ALA A 59 4.87 14.30 -10.85
CA ALA A 59 6.02 13.65 -11.50
C ALA A 59 7.08 14.65 -11.96
N GLY A 60 6.65 15.79 -12.53
CA GLY A 60 7.55 16.86 -12.97
C GLY A 60 8.33 17.51 -11.82
N ILE A 61 7.68 17.74 -10.66
CA ILE A 61 8.32 18.27 -9.44
C ILE A 61 9.35 17.27 -8.92
N ILE A 62 8.97 16.00 -8.78
CA ILE A 62 9.85 14.94 -8.31
C ILE A 62 11.08 14.81 -9.22
N ALA A 63 10.87 14.72 -10.52
CA ALA A 63 11.96 14.56 -11.49
C ALA A 63 12.97 15.72 -11.41
N LYS A 64 12.49 16.96 -11.36
CA LYS A 64 13.34 18.16 -11.21
C LYS A 64 14.13 18.14 -9.89
N HIS A 65 13.47 17.76 -8.79
CA HIS A 65 14.12 17.67 -7.49
C HIS A 65 15.26 16.64 -7.51
N LEU A 66 14.99 15.42 -7.96
CA LEU A 66 16.00 14.36 -8.03
C LEU A 66 17.17 14.73 -8.96
N GLN A 67 16.88 15.34 -10.12
CA GLN A 67 17.90 15.83 -11.05
C GLN A 67 18.79 16.89 -10.41
N SER A 68 18.21 17.82 -9.64
CA SER A 68 18.96 18.86 -8.94
C SER A 68 19.97 18.31 -7.92
N LEU A 69 19.71 17.10 -7.41
CA LEU A 69 20.58 16.37 -6.49
C LEU A 69 21.64 15.51 -7.19
N GLY A 70 21.67 15.52 -8.53
CA GLY A 70 22.59 14.69 -9.32
C GLY A 70 22.23 13.19 -9.27
N ILE A 71 20.96 12.87 -9.06
CA ILE A 71 20.41 11.51 -9.13
C ILE A 71 20.05 11.21 -10.58
N GLU A 72 20.34 10.00 -11.05
CA GLU A 72 19.92 9.52 -12.37
C GLU A 72 18.40 9.30 -12.34
N VAL A 73 17.64 9.89 -13.28
CA VAL A 73 16.18 9.90 -13.25
C VAL A 73 15.59 9.30 -14.54
N LYS A 74 14.63 8.39 -14.36
CA LYS A 74 13.75 7.88 -15.43
C LYS A 74 12.31 8.28 -15.10
N THR A 75 11.63 8.95 -16.02
CA THR A 75 10.21 9.33 -15.94
C THR A 75 9.37 8.47 -16.87
N GLY A 76 8.03 8.51 -16.68
CA GLY A 76 7.09 7.77 -17.50
C GLY A 76 7.09 6.27 -17.25
N VAL A 77 7.51 5.82 -16.06
CA VAL A 77 7.41 4.41 -15.64
C VAL A 77 5.99 4.18 -15.13
N ALA A 78 5.32 3.18 -15.67
CA ALA A 78 3.88 2.97 -15.41
C ALA A 78 3.08 4.27 -15.63
N LYS A 79 3.30 4.92 -16.77
CA LYS A 79 2.70 6.19 -17.24
C LYS A 79 3.31 7.45 -16.61
N THR A 80 3.01 7.77 -15.38
CA THR A 80 3.47 9.02 -14.73
C THR A 80 4.56 8.80 -13.69
N GLY A 81 4.87 7.54 -13.33
CA GLY A 81 5.86 7.22 -12.30
C GLY A 81 7.28 7.72 -12.58
N VAL A 82 8.01 7.99 -11.50
CA VAL A 82 9.38 8.50 -11.54
C VAL A 82 10.30 7.56 -10.75
N VAL A 83 11.42 7.20 -11.35
CA VAL A 83 12.44 6.36 -10.72
C VAL A 83 13.76 7.11 -10.66
N GLY A 84 14.32 7.25 -9.45
CA GLY A 84 15.66 7.81 -9.22
C GLY A 84 16.66 6.74 -8.85
N ILE A 85 17.90 6.82 -9.35
CA ILE A 85 18.99 5.90 -9.00
C ILE A 85 20.16 6.68 -8.41
N LEU A 86 20.40 6.51 -7.12
CA LEU A 86 21.55 7.07 -6.40
C LEU A 86 22.59 5.98 -6.17
N LYS A 87 23.63 5.96 -6.97
CA LYS A 87 24.79 5.07 -6.79
C LYS A 87 25.66 5.63 -5.68
N GLY A 88 25.83 4.91 -4.58
CA GLY A 88 26.68 5.27 -3.47
C GLY A 88 28.16 5.23 -3.80
N GLY A 89 29.00 5.75 -2.89
CA GLY A 89 30.45 5.80 -3.04
C GLY A 89 31.19 4.48 -2.81
N LYS A 90 30.49 3.45 -2.33
CA LYS A 90 31.05 2.13 -2.02
C LYS A 90 30.15 1.05 -2.64
N PRO A 91 30.72 -0.08 -3.10
CA PRO A 91 29.92 -1.21 -3.57
C PRO A 91 29.05 -1.79 -2.45
N GLY A 92 27.90 -2.32 -2.82
CA GLY A 92 26.98 -2.93 -1.87
C GLY A 92 25.62 -3.27 -2.52
N PRO A 93 24.64 -3.68 -1.72
CA PRO A 93 23.32 -4.07 -2.20
C PRO A 93 22.52 -2.89 -2.76
N VAL A 94 21.43 -3.22 -3.43
CA VAL A 94 20.47 -2.27 -3.98
C VAL A 94 19.21 -2.26 -3.12
N VAL A 95 18.86 -1.11 -2.58
CA VAL A 95 17.63 -0.92 -1.80
C VAL A 95 16.66 -0.03 -2.57
N ALA A 96 15.40 -0.44 -2.66
CA ALA A 96 14.33 0.41 -3.16
C ALA A 96 13.58 1.08 -2.00
N LEU A 97 13.24 2.35 -2.18
CA LEU A 97 12.36 3.11 -1.30
C LEU A 97 11.18 3.61 -2.14
N ARG A 98 9.94 3.37 -1.68
CA ARG A 98 8.72 3.69 -2.43
C ARG A 98 7.87 4.74 -1.74
N ALA A 99 7.31 5.63 -2.54
CA ALA A 99 6.16 6.47 -2.21
C ALA A 99 5.16 6.43 -3.36
N ASP A 100 3.88 6.29 -3.04
CA ASP A 100 2.76 6.55 -3.93
C ASP A 100 2.54 8.06 -4.09
N MET A 101 1.81 8.50 -5.14
CA MET A 101 1.71 9.93 -5.43
C MET A 101 0.34 10.40 -5.95
N ASP A 102 -0.64 9.53 -6.04
CA ASP A 102 -1.97 9.85 -6.54
C ASP A 102 -2.90 10.42 -5.48
N GLY A 103 -3.88 11.22 -5.92
CA GLY A 103 -4.98 11.75 -5.13
C GLY A 103 -6.29 11.01 -5.41
N LEU A 104 -7.28 11.23 -4.53
CA LEU A 104 -8.59 10.61 -4.57
C LEU A 104 -9.68 11.54 -5.08
N PRO A 105 -10.78 11.02 -5.67
CA PRO A 105 -11.95 11.81 -6.07
C PRO A 105 -12.80 12.21 -4.85
N VAL A 106 -12.22 12.99 -3.94
CA VAL A 106 -12.81 13.46 -2.69
C VAL A 106 -12.80 14.99 -2.65
N THR A 107 -13.91 15.60 -2.31
CA THR A 107 -13.99 17.06 -2.09
C THR A 107 -13.56 17.39 -0.67
N GLU A 108 -12.47 18.12 -0.51
CA GLU A 108 -11.93 18.50 0.80
C GLU A 108 -12.85 19.45 1.56
N ARG A 109 -12.98 19.22 2.88
CA ARG A 109 -13.73 20.06 3.81
C ARG A 109 -12.88 20.66 4.91
N VAL A 110 -11.62 20.28 5.02
CA VAL A 110 -10.71 20.80 6.05
C VAL A 110 -10.38 22.26 5.74
N ASP A 111 -10.47 23.12 6.74
CA ASP A 111 -10.11 24.53 6.61
C ASP A 111 -8.60 24.73 6.80
N LEU A 112 -7.85 24.56 5.73
CA LEU A 112 -6.40 24.72 5.67
C LEU A 112 -6.03 25.80 4.64
N PRO A 113 -4.96 26.58 4.89
CA PRO A 113 -4.48 27.57 3.93
C PRO A 113 -4.08 26.98 2.57
N PHE A 114 -3.74 25.69 2.53
CA PHE A 114 -3.34 24.91 1.36
C PHE A 114 -4.36 23.81 1.00
N ALA A 115 -5.61 23.95 1.46
CA ALA A 115 -6.68 23.00 1.10
C ALA A 115 -6.90 22.95 -0.41
N SER A 116 -7.08 21.74 -0.94
CA SER A 116 -7.33 21.54 -2.37
C SER A 116 -8.62 22.18 -2.84
N LYS A 117 -8.54 22.87 -3.98
CA LYS A 117 -9.70 23.37 -4.74
C LYS A 117 -9.75 22.74 -6.13
N VAL A 118 -8.92 21.72 -6.36
CA VAL A 118 -8.83 21.04 -7.64
C VAL A 118 -10.11 20.27 -7.92
N LYS A 119 -10.53 20.31 -9.18
CA LYS A 119 -11.63 19.49 -9.71
C LYS A 119 -11.14 18.72 -10.93
N ALA A 120 -11.66 17.53 -11.10
CA ALA A 120 -11.36 16.66 -12.24
C ALA A 120 -12.61 15.88 -12.67
N THR A 121 -12.56 15.30 -13.86
CA THR A 121 -13.57 14.32 -14.29
C THR A 121 -13.15 12.94 -13.85
N TYR A 122 -14.00 12.27 -13.08
CA TYR A 122 -13.84 10.89 -12.65
C TYR A 122 -15.09 10.08 -12.98
N ASN A 123 -14.97 9.03 -13.77
CA ASN A 123 -16.09 8.20 -14.24
C ASN A 123 -17.24 9.04 -14.87
N GLY A 124 -16.88 10.07 -15.65
CA GLY A 124 -17.83 10.94 -16.35
C GLY A 124 -18.52 11.99 -15.47
N GLN A 125 -18.10 12.16 -14.21
CA GLN A 125 -18.63 13.16 -13.29
C GLN A 125 -17.55 14.14 -12.85
N GLU A 126 -17.90 15.43 -12.68
CA GLU A 126 -17.01 16.41 -12.05
C GLU A 126 -16.97 16.16 -10.54
N VAL A 127 -15.76 15.97 -10.00
CA VAL A 127 -15.50 15.72 -8.58
C VAL A 127 -14.40 16.63 -8.07
N GLY A 128 -14.39 16.92 -6.76
CA GLY A 128 -13.21 17.47 -6.10
C GLY A 128 -12.11 16.43 -6.03
N VAL A 129 -10.86 16.86 -6.00
CA VAL A 129 -9.71 15.97 -5.82
C VAL A 129 -8.94 16.35 -4.56
N MET A 130 -8.54 15.37 -3.76
CA MET A 130 -7.84 15.57 -2.49
C MET A 130 -6.83 14.43 -2.24
N HIS A 131 -5.68 14.75 -1.64
CA HIS A 131 -4.83 13.74 -1.03
C HIS A 131 -5.45 13.25 0.30
N ALA A 132 -6.58 12.54 0.20
CA ALA A 132 -7.33 12.03 1.37
C ALA A 132 -6.76 10.71 1.93
N CYS A 133 -5.63 10.22 1.39
CA CYS A 133 -4.87 9.08 1.91
C CYS A 133 -3.47 9.48 2.43
N GLY A 134 -2.98 10.66 2.06
CA GLY A 134 -1.72 11.20 2.56
C GLY A 134 -0.50 10.90 1.66
N HIS A 135 -0.73 10.57 0.38
CA HIS A 135 0.34 10.29 -0.58
C HIS A 135 1.23 11.51 -0.85
N ASP A 136 0.70 12.73 -0.74
CA ASP A 136 1.47 13.97 -0.69
C ASP A 136 2.57 13.97 0.38
N THR A 137 2.27 13.39 1.55
CA THR A 137 3.24 13.19 2.64
C THR A 137 4.29 12.13 2.29
N HIS A 138 3.89 11.02 1.68
CA HIS A 138 4.81 9.97 1.28
C HIS A 138 5.81 10.49 0.25
N VAL A 139 5.34 11.22 -0.77
CA VAL A 139 6.18 11.89 -1.77
C VAL A 139 7.15 12.87 -1.10
N ALA A 140 6.65 13.78 -0.25
CA ALA A 140 7.47 14.80 0.40
C ALA A 140 8.55 14.18 1.29
N ILE A 141 8.22 13.13 2.05
CA ILE A 141 9.17 12.39 2.87
C ILE A 141 10.24 11.74 1.98
N LEU A 142 9.86 11.07 0.88
CA LEU A 142 10.81 10.40 0.00
C LEU A 142 11.71 11.38 -0.76
N MET A 143 11.20 12.57 -1.13
CA MET A 143 12.02 13.67 -1.64
C MET A 143 13.04 14.13 -0.60
N GLY A 144 12.64 14.23 0.67
CA GLY A 144 13.53 14.53 1.78
C GLY A 144 14.61 13.45 1.99
N VAL A 145 14.24 12.18 1.91
CA VAL A 145 15.17 11.05 1.95
C VAL A 145 16.20 11.15 0.82
N ALA A 146 15.76 11.49 -0.40
CA ALA A 146 16.64 11.66 -1.53
C ALA A 146 17.67 12.79 -1.29
N GLU A 147 17.24 13.94 -0.73
CA GLU A 147 18.13 15.06 -0.38
C GLU A 147 19.15 14.66 0.69
N VAL A 148 18.71 14.00 1.77
CA VAL A 148 19.61 13.53 2.83
C VAL A 148 20.63 12.55 2.29
N LEU A 149 20.21 11.50 1.59
CA LEU A 149 21.11 10.46 1.09
C LEU A 149 22.04 10.96 -0.01
N ALA A 150 21.57 11.82 -0.93
CA ALA A 150 22.43 12.43 -1.94
C ALA A 150 23.56 13.24 -1.33
N SER A 151 23.28 13.99 -0.24
CA SER A 151 24.30 14.76 0.49
C SER A 151 25.38 13.89 1.17
N MET A 152 25.10 12.60 1.36
CA MET A 152 25.97 11.61 2.00
C MET A 152 26.45 10.53 1.01
N LYS A 153 26.28 10.74 -0.30
CA LYS A 153 26.54 9.77 -1.36
C LYS A 153 27.84 9.00 -1.21
N LYS A 154 28.95 9.69 -0.84
CA LYS A 154 30.29 9.07 -0.70
C LYS A 154 30.37 7.99 0.39
N ASP A 155 29.49 8.07 1.38
CA ASP A 155 29.48 7.16 2.54
C ASP A 155 28.51 6.00 2.37
N ILE A 156 27.61 6.05 1.39
CA ILE A 156 26.59 5.02 1.13
C ILE A 156 27.24 3.77 0.55
N PRO A 157 27.06 2.59 1.20
CA PRO A 157 27.55 1.32 0.70
C PRO A 157 26.48 0.58 -0.12
N GLY A 158 26.34 0.93 -1.39
CA GLY A 158 25.33 0.33 -2.27
C GLY A 158 24.64 1.35 -3.16
N THR A 159 23.44 1.00 -3.62
CA THR A 159 22.61 1.86 -4.49
C THR A 159 21.23 2.02 -3.88
N VAL A 160 20.70 3.24 -3.88
CA VAL A 160 19.32 3.53 -3.52
C VAL A 160 18.51 3.77 -4.80
N LYS A 161 17.42 3.04 -4.96
CA LYS A 161 16.43 3.25 -6.00
C LYS A 161 15.20 3.91 -5.37
N PHE A 162 14.90 5.14 -5.75
CA PHE A 162 13.70 5.86 -5.34
C PHE A 162 12.59 5.54 -6.33
N ILE A 163 11.45 5.06 -5.86
CA ILE A 163 10.29 4.72 -6.66
C ILE A 163 9.14 5.64 -6.24
N PHE A 164 8.77 6.58 -7.10
CA PHE A 164 7.58 7.38 -6.95
C PHE A 164 6.51 6.80 -7.87
N GLN A 165 5.53 6.19 -7.25
CA GLN A 165 4.57 5.30 -7.90
C GLN A 165 3.24 6.01 -8.16
N PRO A 166 2.68 5.93 -9.38
CA PRO A 166 1.34 6.43 -9.67
C PRO A 166 0.26 5.42 -9.29
N ALA A 167 -0.99 5.89 -9.24
CA ALA A 167 -2.23 5.10 -9.27
C ALA A 167 -2.28 3.94 -8.27
N GLU A 168 -1.89 4.19 -7.01
CA GLU A 168 -2.02 3.21 -5.92
C GLU A 168 -3.49 2.92 -5.63
N GLU A 169 -4.32 3.95 -5.62
CA GLU A 169 -5.77 3.89 -5.36
C GLU A 169 -6.57 3.31 -6.55
N GLY A 170 -5.87 2.91 -7.59
CA GLY A 170 -6.39 2.32 -8.80
C GLY A 170 -6.26 3.20 -10.05
N ALA A 171 -5.96 2.54 -11.15
CA ALA A 171 -5.93 3.19 -12.46
C ALA A 171 -7.35 3.50 -12.97
N PRO A 172 -7.52 4.48 -13.88
CA PRO A 172 -8.78 4.71 -14.57
C PRO A 172 -9.32 3.45 -15.23
N VAL A 173 -10.65 3.34 -15.33
CA VAL A 173 -11.31 2.15 -15.89
C VAL A 173 -10.77 1.82 -17.30
N GLY A 174 -10.32 0.58 -17.47
CA GLY A 174 -9.74 0.08 -18.71
C GLY A 174 -8.26 0.38 -18.89
N GLU A 175 -7.60 0.96 -17.90
CA GLU A 175 -6.16 1.21 -17.89
C GLU A 175 -5.40 0.29 -16.91
N GLU A 176 -4.15 0.00 -17.23
CA GLU A 176 -3.20 -0.56 -16.27
C GLU A 176 -2.49 0.59 -15.52
N GLY A 177 -2.04 0.35 -14.29
CA GLY A 177 -1.32 1.33 -13.47
C GLY A 177 -0.74 0.71 -12.21
N GLY A 178 -0.35 1.57 -11.25
CA GLY A 178 0.10 1.18 -9.94
C GLY A 178 1.40 0.39 -9.89
N ALA A 179 1.64 -0.28 -8.76
CA ALA A 179 2.82 -1.10 -8.53
C ALA A 179 2.90 -2.29 -9.48
N GLU A 180 1.76 -2.90 -9.84
CA GLU A 180 1.73 -4.04 -10.75
C GLU A 180 2.37 -3.68 -12.10
N LEU A 181 1.97 -2.55 -12.69
CA LEU A 181 2.54 -2.09 -13.95
C LEU A 181 4.01 -1.70 -13.80
N MET A 182 4.40 -1.04 -12.71
CA MET A 182 5.81 -0.74 -12.44
C MET A 182 6.68 -2.00 -12.36
N VAL A 183 6.19 -3.05 -11.71
CA VAL A 183 6.88 -4.35 -11.62
C VAL A 183 6.96 -5.02 -12.98
N LYS A 184 5.88 -4.99 -13.76
CA LYS A 184 5.81 -5.52 -15.12
C LYS A 184 6.80 -4.80 -16.06
N GLU A 185 6.99 -3.50 -15.89
CA GLU A 185 7.98 -2.70 -16.62
C GLU A 185 9.42 -2.83 -16.09
N GLY A 186 9.63 -3.70 -15.08
CA GLY A 186 10.96 -4.07 -14.59
C GLY A 186 11.57 -3.06 -13.60
N VAL A 187 10.77 -2.31 -12.85
CA VAL A 187 11.27 -1.31 -11.90
C VAL A 187 12.22 -1.88 -10.84
N LEU A 188 12.10 -3.16 -10.50
CA LEU A 188 12.99 -3.84 -9.56
C LEU A 188 14.29 -4.38 -10.19
N GLN A 189 14.46 -4.22 -11.51
CA GLN A 189 15.62 -4.64 -12.28
C GLN A 189 16.49 -3.44 -12.67
N ASN A 190 17.72 -3.68 -13.09
CA ASN A 190 18.64 -2.68 -13.65
C ASN A 190 18.81 -1.39 -12.83
N PRO A 191 19.42 -1.45 -11.61
CA PRO A 191 20.01 -2.61 -10.95
C PRO A 191 18.95 -3.46 -10.23
N GLN A 192 19.24 -4.75 -10.05
CA GLN A 192 18.37 -5.67 -9.31
C GLN A 192 18.25 -5.24 -7.86
N VAL A 193 17.02 -5.09 -7.37
CA VAL A 193 16.72 -4.71 -6.00
C VAL A 193 16.85 -5.90 -5.06
N ASP A 194 17.49 -5.71 -3.92
CA ASP A 194 17.67 -6.73 -2.87
C ASP A 194 16.60 -6.67 -1.77
N ALA A 195 16.07 -5.48 -1.50
CA ALA A 195 14.96 -5.27 -0.57
C ALA A 195 14.22 -3.96 -0.91
N VAL A 196 12.93 -3.90 -0.57
CA VAL A 196 12.09 -2.72 -0.75
C VAL A 196 11.51 -2.26 0.58
N PHE A 197 11.52 -0.94 0.83
CA PHE A 197 10.91 -0.31 1.99
C PHE A 197 9.90 0.75 1.56
N GLY A 198 8.79 0.81 2.28
CA GLY A 198 7.77 1.84 2.13
C GLY A 198 7.20 2.24 3.49
N LEU A 199 6.54 3.39 3.51
CA LEU A 199 5.75 3.81 4.67
C LEU A 199 4.39 4.33 4.22
N HIS A 200 3.42 4.24 5.12
CA HIS A 200 2.14 4.92 5.00
C HIS A 200 1.91 5.81 6.22
N ILE A 201 1.51 7.05 6.00
CA ILE A 201 1.05 7.91 7.10
C ILE A 201 -0.28 7.38 7.65
N ASN A 202 -0.51 7.49 8.95
CA ASN A 202 -1.75 7.02 9.56
C ASN A 202 -2.36 8.11 10.45
N SER A 203 -3.55 8.57 10.08
CA SER A 203 -4.27 9.66 10.76
C SER A 203 -4.78 9.29 12.17
N GLN A 204 -4.72 8.01 12.54
CA GLN A 204 -5.20 7.51 13.84
C GLN A 204 -4.07 7.03 14.75
N THR A 205 -2.81 7.15 14.32
CA THR A 205 -1.62 6.86 15.12
C THR A 205 -0.96 8.19 15.51
N PRO A 206 -0.60 8.40 16.79
CA PRO A 206 0.03 9.65 17.22
C PRO A 206 1.35 9.92 16.50
N VAL A 207 1.63 11.20 16.20
CA VAL A 207 2.94 11.62 15.70
C VAL A 207 4.04 11.23 16.70
N GLY A 208 5.17 10.78 16.16
CA GLY A 208 6.28 10.22 16.93
C GLY A 208 6.26 8.70 17.05
N ASP A 209 5.12 8.05 16.78
CA ASP A 209 5.02 6.61 16.76
C ASP A 209 5.22 6.03 15.35
N ILE A 210 5.87 4.88 15.29
CA ILE A 210 5.91 3.99 14.13
C ILE A 210 5.22 2.69 14.51
N THR A 211 4.28 2.22 13.68
CA THR A 211 3.68 0.92 13.87
C THR A 211 4.04 -0.02 12.72
N TYR A 212 4.19 -1.31 13.04
CA TYR A 212 4.62 -2.33 12.09
C TYR A 212 3.99 -3.69 12.44
N ARG A 213 4.04 -4.62 11.49
CA ARG A 213 3.67 -6.02 11.70
C ARG A 213 4.54 -6.92 10.83
N PRO A 214 5.18 -7.98 11.36
CA PRO A 214 5.75 -9.05 10.55
C PRO A 214 4.63 -9.91 9.94
N GLY A 215 4.83 -10.41 8.73
CA GLY A 215 3.83 -11.21 8.04
C GLY A 215 2.72 -10.38 7.40
N GLY A 216 1.54 -10.96 7.27
CA GLY A 216 0.38 -10.30 6.65
C GLY A 216 -0.01 -9.04 7.41
N THR A 217 0.19 -7.88 6.79
CA THR A 217 0.04 -6.56 7.40
C THR A 217 -1.23 -5.86 6.91
N MET A 218 -1.47 -5.86 5.60
CA MET A 218 -2.72 -5.41 4.98
C MET A 218 -3.28 -6.54 4.12
N ALA A 219 -4.61 -6.57 4.00
CA ALA A 219 -5.29 -7.68 3.35
C ALA A 219 -5.03 -7.71 1.84
N ALA A 220 -5.02 -8.93 1.27
CA ALA A 220 -5.31 -9.10 -0.14
C ALA A 220 -6.73 -8.61 -0.44
N VAL A 221 -6.95 -8.13 -1.64
CA VAL A 221 -8.28 -7.85 -2.18
C VAL A 221 -8.50 -8.64 -3.46
N ASN A 222 -9.65 -9.30 -3.53
CA ASN A 222 -10.17 -9.88 -4.75
C ASN A 222 -11.63 -9.46 -4.88
N ASP A 223 -11.93 -8.59 -5.82
CA ASP A 223 -13.30 -8.31 -6.17
C ASP A 223 -13.87 -9.44 -7.00
N MET A 224 -15.13 -9.74 -6.78
CA MET A 224 -15.82 -10.85 -7.44
C MET A 224 -17.14 -10.43 -8.05
N LYS A 225 -17.48 -11.09 -9.16
CA LYS A 225 -18.80 -11.05 -9.77
C LYS A 225 -19.36 -12.48 -9.87
N ILE A 226 -20.58 -12.66 -9.40
CA ILE A 226 -21.31 -13.93 -9.51
C ILE A 226 -22.58 -13.67 -10.33
N ILE A 227 -22.77 -14.45 -11.39
CA ILE A 227 -23.91 -14.38 -12.29
C ILE A 227 -24.70 -15.66 -12.13
N VAL A 228 -25.91 -15.55 -11.59
CA VAL A 228 -26.83 -16.68 -11.46
C VAL A 228 -27.84 -16.64 -12.57
N THR A 229 -27.91 -17.71 -13.37
CA THR A 229 -28.86 -17.87 -14.48
C THR A 229 -29.88 -18.96 -14.13
N GLY A 230 -31.13 -18.60 -14.25
CA GLY A 230 -32.27 -19.48 -14.07
C GLY A 230 -33.17 -19.54 -15.30
N ARG A 231 -34.47 -19.54 -15.06
CA ARG A 231 -35.49 -19.51 -16.13
C ARG A 231 -36.66 -18.64 -15.70
N GLN A 232 -36.93 -17.61 -16.48
CA GLN A 232 -38.01 -16.64 -16.25
C GLN A 232 -39.40 -17.31 -16.29
N ALA A 233 -40.28 -16.85 -15.41
CA ALA A 233 -41.72 -17.25 -15.42
C ALA A 233 -42.58 -16.21 -14.73
N HIS A 234 -43.88 -16.37 -14.82
CA HIS A 234 -44.84 -15.60 -14.03
C HIS A 234 -44.72 -15.92 -12.54
N GLY A 235 -44.64 -14.89 -11.68
CA GLY A 235 -44.41 -15.05 -10.25
C GLY A 235 -45.43 -15.92 -9.51
N ALA A 236 -46.66 -16.07 -10.06
CA ALA A 236 -47.70 -16.98 -9.52
C ALA A 236 -47.54 -18.45 -9.98
N TYR A 237 -46.59 -18.76 -10.89
CA TYR A 237 -46.33 -20.11 -11.40
C TYR A 237 -44.86 -20.51 -11.19
N PRO A 238 -44.34 -20.48 -9.95
CA PRO A 238 -42.93 -20.72 -9.66
C PRO A 238 -42.43 -22.10 -10.07
N TRP A 239 -43.31 -23.11 -10.11
CA TRP A 239 -42.95 -24.46 -10.56
C TRP A 239 -42.57 -24.55 -12.05
N SER A 240 -42.88 -23.53 -12.85
CA SER A 240 -42.46 -23.44 -14.26
C SER A 240 -41.16 -22.66 -14.45
N SER A 241 -40.54 -22.19 -13.35
CA SER A 241 -39.31 -21.40 -13.35
C SER A 241 -38.11 -22.18 -12.86
N ILE A 242 -36.94 -21.53 -12.93
CA ILE A 242 -35.77 -21.75 -12.08
C ILE A 242 -35.47 -20.38 -11.52
N ASP A 243 -35.71 -20.17 -10.22
CA ASP A 243 -35.67 -18.84 -9.61
C ASP A 243 -34.24 -18.43 -9.21
N PRO A 244 -33.59 -17.53 -9.96
CA PRO A 244 -32.25 -17.12 -9.65
C PRO A 244 -32.18 -16.19 -8.42
N ILE A 245 -33.29 -15.55 -7.99
CA ILE A 245 -33.34 -14.74 -6.78
C ILE A 245 -33.24 -15.64 -5.54
N VAL A 246 -34.03 -16.73 -5.50
CA VAL A 246 -33.95 -17.70 -4.39
C VAL A 246 -32.59 -18.36 -4.34
N ILE A 247 -32.05 -18.78 -5.49
CA ILE A 247 -30.70 -19.37 -5.58
C ILE A 247 -29.63 -18.38 -5.07
N SER A 248 -29.70 -17.13 -5.51
CA SER A 248 -28.72 -16.09 -5.09
C SER A 248 -28.78 -15.82 -3.58
N SER A 249 -29.97 -15.80 -2.99
CA SER A 249 -30.11 -15.64 -1.54
C SER A 249 -29.44 -16.78 -0.75
N GLN A 250 -29.57 -18.02 -1.25
CA GLN A 250 -28.90 -19.19 -0.66
C GLN A 250 -27.36 -19.09 -0.85
N ILE A 251 -26.89 -18.66 -2.01
CA ILE A 251 -25.45 -18.44 -2.24
C ILE A 251 -24.90 -17.43 -1.23
N VAL A 252 -25.56 -16.27 -1.04
CA VAL A 252 -25.12 -15.24 -0.08
C VAL A 252 -24.97 -15.83 1.32
N ASN A 253 -25.97 -16.60 1.79
CA ASN A 253 -25.92 -17.24 3.10
C ASN A 253 -24.80 -18.30 3.20
N ASN A 254 -24.68 -19.16 2.18
CA ASN A 254 -23.69 -20.23 2.17
C ASN A 254 -22.26 -19.70 2.09
N LEU A 255 -22.00 -18.59 1.41
CA LEU A 255 -20.68 -17.94 1.36
C LEU A 255 -20.19 -17.54 2.75
N GLN A 256 -21.06 -17.20 3.71
CA GLN A 256 -20.66 -16.85 5.07
C GLN A 256 -20.02 -18.04 5.81
N THR A 257 -20.25 -19.28 5.34
CA THR A 257 -19.61 -20.47 5.92
C THR A 257 -18.12 -20.54 5.63
N ILE A 258 -17.60 -19.81 4.65
CA ILE A 258 -16.17 -19.79 4.34
C ILE A 258 -15.40 -19.29 5.55
N VAL A 259 -15.75 -18.13 6.07
CA VAL A 259 -15.09 -17.54 7.26
C VAL A 259 -15.38 -18.37 8.51
N SER A 260 -16.66 -18.78 8.71
CA SER A 260 -17.05 -19.42 9.96
C SER A 260 -16.72 -20.92 10.04
N ARG A 261 -16.35 -21.61 8.94
CA ARG A 261 -16.14 -23.09 8.89
C ARG A 261 -14.89 -23.54 8.14
N ASN A 262 -14.24 -22.69 7.34
CA ASN A 262 -13.07 -23.07 6.57
C ASN A 262 -11.82 -22.30 6.99
N LEU A 263 -11.96 -21.01 7.39
CA LEU A 263 -10.84 -20.17 7.82
C LEU A 263 -10.42 -20.50 9.26
N ASN A 264 -9.12 -20.61 9.52
CA ASN A 264 -8.58 -20.63 10.88
C ASN A 264 -8.54 -19.19 11.44
N VAL A 265 -9.65 -18.75 12.03
CA VAL A 265 -9.82 -17.38 12.55
C VAL A 265 -8.87 -17.03 13.71
N THR A 266 -8.16 -18.03 14.27
CA THR A 266 -7.15 -17.79 15.31
C THR A 266 -5.79 -17.39 14.74
N GLU A 267 -5.55 -17.67 13.47
CA GLU A 267 -4.32 -17.31 12.76
C GLU A 267 -4.50 -16.04 11.94
N ASN A 268 -5.52 -16.03 11.07
CA ASN A 268 -5.77 -14.91 10.17
C ASN A 268 -7.23 -14.50 10.19
N PRO A 269 -7.55 -13.20 10.17
CA PRO A 269 -8.89 -12.73 9.88
C PRO A 269 -9.21 -12.90 8.37
N GLY A 270 -10.50 -12.90 8.03
CA GLY A 270 -10.95 -12.95 6.65
C GLY A 270 -12.35 -12.38 6.48
N VAL A 271 -12.65 -11.88 5.29
CA VAL A 271 -13.95 -11.28 4.96
C VAL A 271 -14.43 -11.76 3.62
N VAL A 272 -15.71 -12.12 3.54
CA VAL A 272 -16.46 -12.32 2.29
C VAL A 272 -17.71 -11.45 2.34
N THR A 273 -17.80 -10.48 1.44
CA THR A 273 -18.95 -9.57 1.37
C THR A 273 -19.58 -9.61 0.00
N ILE A 274 -20.90 -9.71 -0.05
CA ILE A 274 -21.70 -9.35 -1.23
C ILE A 274 -22.24 -7.94 -0.98
N GLY A 275 -21.72 -6.96 -1.73
CA GLY A 275 -22.09 -5.56 -1.59
C GLY A 275 -23.23 -5.11 -2.50
N SER A 276 -23.52 -5.89 -3.55
CA SER A 276 -24.58 -5.58 -4.50
C SER A 276 -25.23 -6.87 -5.01
N ILE A 277 -26.55 -6.85 -5.15
CA ILE A 277 -27.34 -7.90 -5.76
C ILE A 277 -28.43 -7.26 -6.64
N ASN A 278 -28.42 -7.59 -7.92
CA ASN A 278 -29.31 -6.98 -8.91
C ASN A 278 -30.01 -8.05 -9.75
N GLY A 279 -31.36 -8.02 -9.80
CA GLY A 279 -32.15 -8.94 -10.60
C GLY A 279 -33.62 -8.65 -10.50
N GLY A 280 -34.34 -8.89 -11.62
CA GLY A 280 -35.74 -8.60 -11.71
C GLY A 280 -36.09 -7.11 -11.90
N ILE A 281 -37.24 -6.85 -12.51
CA ILE A 281 -37.75 -5.50 -12.79
C ILE A 281 -39.20 -5.30 -12.31
N ARG A 282 -39.90 -6.38 -11.95
CA ARG A 282 -41.29 -6.33 -11.58
C ARG A 282 -41.67 -7.47 -10.60
N SER A 283 -42.52 -7.17 -9.63
CA SER A 283 -42.88 -8.06 -8.52
C SER A 283 -43.52 -9.39 -8.94
N ASN A 284 -44.19 -9.44 -10.08
CA ASN A 284 -44.88 -10.65 -10.57
C ASN A 284 -44.13 -11.38 -11.69
N ILE A 285 -42.84 -11.14 -11.86
CA ILE A 285 -41.97 -11.80 -12.84
C ILE A 285 -40.78 -12.37 -12.12
N ILE A 286 -40.57 -13.68 -12.14
CA ILE A 286 -39.31 -14.31 -11.77
C ILE A 286 -38.31 -14.01 -12.90
N PRO A 287 -37.15 -13.38 -12.64
CA PRO A 287 -36.22 -13.01 -13.69
C PRO A 287 -35.46 -14.23 -14.24
N GLU A 288 -34.78 -14.05 -15.36
CA GLU A 288 -33.88 -15.06 -15.91
C GLU A 288 -32.50 -15.04 -15.25
N LYS A 289 -32.08 -13.86 -14.72
CA LYS A 289 -30.71 -13.62 -14.26
C LYS A 289 -30.68 -12.75 -13.02
N VAL A 290 -29.68 -13.03 -12.13
CA VAL A 290 -29.28 -12.21 -11.02
C VAL A 290 -27.76 -12.01 -11.08
N GLU A 291 -27.29 -10.80 -10.87
CA GLU A 291 -25.87 -10.46 -10.76
C GLU A 291 -25.55 -9.99 -9.34
N MET A 292 -24.48 -10.51 -8.78
CA MET A 292 -23.93 -10.12 -7.48
C MET A 292 -22.51 -9.61 -7.63
N LEU A 293 -22.18 -8.52 -6.94
CA LEU A 293 -20.83 -8.01 -6.81
C LEU A 293 -20.39 -8.10 -5.36
N GLY A 294 -19.15 -8.49 -5.15
CA GLY A 294 -18.60 -8.66 -3.81
C GLY A 294 -17.10 -8.53 -3.76
N THR A 295 -16.56 -8.69 -2.56
CA THR A 295 -15.13 -8.62 -2.31
C THR A 295 -14.71 -9.67 -1.28
N ILE A 296 -13.46 -10.16 -1.44
CA ILE A 296 -12.78 -11.06 -0.52
C ILE A 296 -11.59 -10.33 0.08
N ARG A 297 -11.36 -10.51 1.40
CA ARG A 297 -10.17 -10.04 2.10
C ARG A 297 -9.55 -11.20 2.87
N ASN A 298 -8.22 -11.36 2.80
CA ASN A 298 -7.48 -12.41 3.50
C ASN A 298 -6.03 -11.93 3.77
N PHE A 299 -5.24 -12.70 4.53
CA PHE A 299 -3.90 -12.28 4.98
C PHE A 299 -2.80 -13.31 4.67
N SER A 300 -3.10 -14.34 3.89
CA SER A 300 -2.11 -15.29 3.37
C SER A 300 -2.48 -15.78 1.98
N LYS A 301 -1.49 -16.27 1.22
CA LYS A 301 -1.72 -16.86 -0.12
C LYS A 301 -2.53 -18.15 -0.05
N GLU A 302 -2.34 -18.91 1.02
CA GLU A 302 -3.06 -20.16 1.27
C GLU A 302 -4.55 -19.88 1.52
N ASP A 303 -4.86 -18.88 2.35
CA ASP A 303 -6.23 -18.43 2.59
C ASP A 303 -6.86 -17.90 1.30
N GLU A 304 -6.12 -17.09 0.52
CA GLU A 304 -6.61 -16.56 -0.75
C GLU A 304 -7.06 -17.67 -1.70
N ALA A 305 -6.22 -18.67 -1.90
CA ALA A 305 -6.54 -19.82 -2.75
C ALA A 305 -7.77 -20.57 -2.24
N MET A 306 -7.87 -20.78 -0.92
CA MET A 306 -9.01 -21.42 -0.28
C MET A 306 -10.29 -20.59 -0.46
N PHE A 307 -10.26 -19.28 -0.24
CA PHE A 307 -11.43 -18.41 -0.43
C PHE A 307 -11.95 -18.47 -1.87
N ILE A 308 -11.07 -18.33 -2.86
CA ILE A 308 -11.43 -18.34 -4.29
C ILE A 308 -12.06 -19.69 -4.66
N GLU A 309 -11.45 -20.79 -4.24
CA GLU A 309 -11.96 -22.15 -4.52
C GLU A 309 -13.32 -22.35 -3.87
N ARG A 310 -13.48 -21.95 -2.58
CA ARG A 310 -14.74 -22.12 -1.87
C ARG A 310 -15.87 -21.25 -2.43
N VAL A 311 -15.59 -20.01 -2.81
CA VAL A 311 -16.61 -19.14 -3.46
C VAL A 311 -17.09 -19.79 -4.75
N LYS A 312 -16.19 -20.26 -5.62
CA LYS A 312 -16.54 -20.96 -6.86
C LYS A 312 -17.39 -22.20 -6.60
N THR A 313 -16.94 -23.05 -5.68
CA THR A 313 -17.63 -24.30 -5.35
C THR A 313 -19.02 -24.04 -4.77
N ILE A 314 -19.14 -23.15 -3.79
CA ILE A 314 -20.42 -22.84 -3.14
C ILE A 314 -21.39 -22.25 -4.15
N ALA A 315 -20.99 -21.27 -4.93
CA ALA A 315 -21.87 -20.62 -5.90
C ALA A 315 -22.37 -21.61 -6.95
N THR A 316 -21.48 -22.39 -7.56
CA THR A 316 -21.83 -23.35 -8.62
C THR A 316 -22.71 -24.48 -8.09
N LYS A 317 -22.36 -25.09 -6.94
CA LYS A 317 -23.11 -26.20 -6.38
C LYS A 317 -24.48 -25.79 -5.84
N THR A 318 -24.59 -24.60 -5.26
CA THR A 318 -25.90 -24.05 -4.83
C THR A 318 -26.79 -23.79 -6.05
N ALA A 319 -26.23 -23.22 -7.12
CA ALA A 319 -27.01 -22.98 -8.34
C ALA A 319 -27.48 -24.30 -9.00
N GLU A 320 -26.58 -25.29 -9.11
CA GLU A 320 -26.92 -26.62 -9.62
C GLU A 320 -28.03 -27.30 -8.80
N ALA A 321 -27.95 -27.23 -7.45
CA ALA A 321 -29.00 -27.76 -6.56
C ALA A 321 -30.37 -27.12 -6.78
N GLY A 322 -30.39 -25.82 -7.15
CA GLY A 322 -31.61 -25.10 -7.53
C GLY A 322 -32.04 -25.30 -9.00
N GLY A 323 -31.35 -26.13 -9.77
CA GLY A 323 -31.58 -26.36 -11.19
C GLY A 323 -31.08 -25.27 -12.13
N GLY A 324 -30.36 -24.24 -11.59
CA GLY A 324 -29.77 -23.15 -12.33
C GLY A 324 -28.27 -23.32 -12.60
N LYS A 325 -27.64 -22.23 -13.01
CA LYS A 325 -26.18 -22.14 -13.22
C LYS A 325 -25.63 -20.91 -12.54
N ALA A 326 -24.38 -20.97 -12.03
CA ALA A 326 -23.62 -19.81 -11.59
C ALA A 326 -22.29 -19.72 -12.34
N GLU A 327 -22.00 -18.51 -12.83
CA GLU A 327 -20.68 -18.12 -13.33
C GLU A 327 -20.02 -17.26 -12.26
N VAL A 328 -18.75 -17.52 -11.95
CA VAL A 328 -17.97 -16.80 -10.93
C VAL A 328 -16.69 -16.25 -11.55
N ILE A 329 -16.57 -14.94 -11.53
CA ILE A 329 -15.42 -14.19 -12.06
C ILE A 329 -14.65 -13.60 -10.87
N ILE A 330 -13.43 -14.07 -10.65
CA ILE A 330 -12.49 -13.60 -9.61
C ILE A 330 -11.07 -13.67 -10.19
N PRO A 331 -10.31 -12.56 -10.19
CA PRO A 331 -10.76 -11.19 -9.88
C PRO A 331 -11.73 -10.64 -10.95
N TYR A 332 -12.62 -9.73 -10.54
CA TYR A 332 -13.51 -9.04 -11.47
C TYR A 332 -13.03 -7.63 -11.82
N SER A 333 -12.61 -6.84 -10.83
CA SER A 333 -12.10 -5.47 -11.01
C SER A 333 -10.78 -5.26 -10.29
N ALA A 334 -10.71 -5.41 -9.00
CA ALA A 334 -9.49 -5.21 -8.23
C ALA A 334 -8.90 -6.54 -7.73
N HIS A 335 -7.56 -6.61 -7.82
CA HIS A 335 -6.76 -7.67 -7.22
C HIS A 335 -5.46 -7.06 -6.71
N TYR A 336 -5.26 -7.09 -5.38
CA TYR A 336 -3.98 -6.82 -4.76
C TYR A 336 -3.58 -8.02 -3.90
N PRO A 337 -2.34 -8.51 -3.99
CA PRO A 337 -1.82 -9.52 -3.09
C PRO A 337 -1.81 -9.04 -1.63
N VAL A 338 -1.59 -9.94 -0.70
CA VAL A 338 -1.34 -9.57 0.71
C VAL A 338 -0.11 -8.67 0.80
N THR A 339 -0.24 -7.51 1.45
CA THR A 339 0.93 -6.73 1.88
C THR A 339 1.63 -7.50 2.98
N PHE A 340 2.67 -8.24 2.60
CA PHE A 340 3.35 -9.20 3.47
C PHE A 340 4.76 -8.72 3.81
N ASN A 341 4.94 -8.26 5.03
CA ASN A 341 6.27 -7.91 5.52
C ASN A 341 7.09 -9.16 5.77
N ASP A 342 8.21 -9.30 5.04
CA ASP A 342 9.14 -10.42 5.24
C ASP A 342 9.56 -10.46 6.72
N VAL A 343 9.32 -11.61 7.38
CA VAL A 343 9.50 -11.75 8.82
C VAL A 343 10.97 -11.55 9.21
N SER A 344 11.89 -12.19 8.46
CA SER A 344 13.33 -12.09 8.74
C SER A 344 13.86 -10.68 8.49
N LEU A 345 13.42 -10.02 7.41
CA LEU A 345 13.78 -8.63 7.14
C LEU A 345 13.23 -7.70 8.22
N THR A 346 11.97 -7.87 8.63
CA THR A 346 11.33 -7.07 9.67
C THR A 346 12.09 -7.16 11.00
N GLU A 347 12.43 -8.38 11.44
CA GLU A 347 13.21 -8.59 12.67
C GLU A 347 14.60 -7.94 12.59
N LYS A 348 15.29 -8.06 11.45
CA LYS A 348 16.61 -7.43 11.24
C LYS A 348 16.53 -5.91 11.22
N MET A 349 15.42 -5.33 10.72
CA MET A 349 15.23 -3.88 10.57
C MET A 349 14.61 -3.22 11.80
N LEU A 350 14.02 -3.99 12.72
CA LEU A 350 13.43 -3.45 13.95
C LEU A 350 14.38 -2.54 14.75
N PRO A 351 15.68 -2.87 14.94
CA PRO A 351 16.62 -1.95 15.59
C PRO A 351 16.82 -0.62 14.86
N SER A 352 16.61 -0.57 13.54
CA SER A 352 16.72 0.68 12.75
C SER A 352 15.52 1.59 13.00
N LEU A 353 14.33 1.02 13.09
CA LEU A 353 13.10 1.74 13.46
C LEU A 353 13.21 2.27 14.89
N GLN A 354 13.66 1.44 15.83
CA GLN A 354 13.85 1.81 17.23
C GLN A 354 14.91 2.91 17.43
N ALA A 355 15.93 2.91 16.58
CA ALA A 355 16.94 3.98 16.60
C ALA A 355 16.39 5.31 16.03
N SER A 356 15.38 5.26 15.17
CA SER A 356 14.74 6.44 14.58
C SER A 356 13.71 7.08 15.50
N ALA A 357 12.85 6.28 16.14
CA ALA A 357 11.70 6.75 16.92
C ALA A 357 11.87 6.64 18.45
N GLY A 358 12.83 5.82 18.93
CA GLY A 358 12.84 5.34 20.32
C GLY A 358 12.10 4.00 20.42
N ARG A 359 12.57 3.14 21.32
CA ARG A 359 12.04 1.77 21.47
C ARG A 359 10.55 1.75 21.84
N GLU A 360 10.13 2.66 22.71
CA GLU A 360 8.77 2.82 23.22
C GLU A 360 7.78 3.33 22.15
N HIS A 361 8.29 3.95 21.09
CA HIS A 361 7.53 4.51 19.98
C HIS A 361 7.41 3.58 18.78
N VAL A 362 8.02 2.39 18.84
CA VAL A 362 7.92 1.38 17.76
C VAL A 362 7.03 0.24 18.25
N LYS A 363 5.80 0.17 17.74
CA LYS A 363 4.73 -0.66 18.28
C LYS A 363 4.22 -1.68 17.28
N LEU A 364 3.91 -2.88 17.73
CA LEU A 364 3.17 -3.85 16.92
C LEU A 364 1.74 -3.36 16.66
N LYS A 365 1.26 -3.58 15.41
CA LYS A 365 -0.10 -3.26 14.99
C LYS A 365 -0.85 -4.54 14.61
N PRO A 366 -2.15 -4.66 14.94
CA PRO A 366 -3.00 -5.68 14.33
C PRO A 366 -3.04 -5.55 12.80
N PRO A 367 -3.32 -6.62 12.06
CA PRO A 367 -3.51 -6.53 10.63
C PRO A 367 -4.72 -5.64 10.29
N VAL A 368 -4.70 -4.97 9.15
CA VAL A 368 -5.80 -4.10 8.70
C VAL A 368 -6.41 -4.64 7.41
N THR A 369 -7.72 -4.53 7.27
CA THR A 369 -8.47 -5.07 6.12
C THR A 369 -8.42 -4.18 4.87
N GLY A 370 -7.80 -3.00 4.94
CA GLY A 370 -7.39 -2.22 3.77
C GLY A 370 -6.38 -3.00 2.94
N ALA A 371 -6.30 -2.71 1.66
CA ALA A 371 -5.32 -3.28 0.74
C ALA A 371 -4.30 -2.20 0.32
N GLU A 372 -3.14 -2.63 -0.18
CA GLU A 372 -2.04 -1.77 -0.57
C GLU A 372 -1.24 -2.47 -1.68
N ASP A 373 -1.05 -1.81 -2.81
CA ASP A 373 -0.42 -2.39 -3.97
C ASP A 373 1.11 -2.51 -3.87
N PHE A 374 1.73 -1.96 -2.81
CA PHE A 374 3.12 -2.24 -2.43
C PHE A 374 3.40 -3.75 -2.35
N SER A 375 2.36 -4.55 -2.13
CA SER A 375 2.36 -6.00 -2.15
C SER A 375 2.96 -6.60 -3.42
N PHE A 376 2.78 -5.97 -4.59
CA PHE A 376 3.37 -6.45 -5.86
C PHE A 376 4.90 -6.41 -5.85
N TYR A 377 5.51 -5.43 -5.18
CA TYR A 377 6.97 -5.42 -4.97
C TYR A 377 7.39 -6.53 -4.01
N GLN A 378 6.61 -6.73 -2.92
CA GLN A 378 6.89 -7.74 -1.90
C GLN A 378 6.77 -9.17 -2.43
N GLU A 379 5.99 -9.39 -3.49
CA GLU A 379 5.96 -10.68 -4.20
C GLU A 379 7.28 -11.01 -4.92
N LYS A 380 8.10 -10.01 -5.23
CA LYS A 380 9.33 -10.16 -6.03
C LYS A 380 10.60 -10.08 -5.22
N VAL A 381 10.60 -9.29 -4.13
CA VAL A 381 11.76 -9.08 -3.27
C VAL A 381 11.31 -8.95 -1.81
N PRO A 382 12.16 -9.28 -0.82
CA PRO A 382 11.84 -9.01 0.58
C PRO A 382 11.47 -7.55 0.78
N GLY A 383 10.33 -7.29 1.44
CA GLY A 383 9.84 -5.94 1.68
C GLY A 383 9.40 -5.71 3.12
N LEU A 384 9.51 -4.46 3.56
CA LEU A 384 8.97 -4.00 4.83
C LEU A 384 8.20 -2.70 4.62
N PHE A 385 6.92 -2.75 4.91
CA PHE A 385 5.98 -1.63 4.90
C PHE A 385 5.60 -1.27 6.34
N ILE A 386 5.79 -0.01 6.72
CA ILE A 386 5.53 0.49 8.08
C ILE A 386 4.47 1.59 8.05
N PHE A 387 3.90 1.88 9.22
CA PHE A 387 2.97 3.01 9.36
C PHE A 387 3.59 4.09 10.25
N LEU A 388 3.57 5.33 9.76
CA LEU A 388 4.04 6.51 10.45
C LEU A 388 2.86 7.24 11.08
N GLY A 389 2.98 7.67 12.33
CA GLY A 389 1.94 8.45 12.99
C GLY A 389 1.75 9.83 12.39
N GLY A 390 0.49 10.18 12.09
CA GLY A 390 0.05 11.49 11.58
C GLY A 390 -1.04 12.14 12.43
N MET A 391 -1.50 11.50 13.51
CA MET A 391 -2.46 12.10 14.45
C MET A 391 -1.73 13.05 15.42
N PRO A 392 -2.27 14.24 15.71
CA PRO A 392 -1.74 15.09 16.78
C PRO A 392 -1.55 14.31 18.09
N LYS A 393 -0.47 14.59 18.85
CA LYS A 393 -0.10 13.84 20.07
C LYS A 393 -1.23 13.66 21.09
N ASN A 394 -2.09 14.67 21.20
CA ASN A 394 -3.23 14.67 22.13
C ASN A 394 -4.56 14.31 21.45
N GLY A 395 -4.51 13.79 20.22
CA GLY A 395 -5.68 13.37 19.47
C GLY A 395 -6.30 12.10 20.07
N ASP A 396 -7.60 11.93 19.79
CA ASP A 396 -8.35 10.71 20.12
C ASP A 396 -8.41 9.82 18.87
N PRO A 397 -7.82 8.63 18.85
CA PRO A 397 -7.82 7.75 17.68
C PRO A 397 -9.23 7.40 17.17
N VAL A 398 -10.22 7.38 18.07
CA VAL A 398 -11.61 7.07 17.70
C VAL A 398 -12.28 8.23 16.97
N LYS A 399 -11.85 9.46 17.25
CA LYS A 399 -12.41 10.69 16.67
C LYS A 399 -11.55 11.24 15.52
N ALA A 400 -10.33 10.77 15.37
CA ALA A 400 -9.45 11.20 14.29
C ALA A 400 -10.07 10.85 12.93
N PRO A 401 -10.10 11.81 11.98
CA PRO A 401 -10.66 11.57 10.66
C PRO A 401 -9.99 10.38 9.96
N SER A 402 -10.81 9.49 9.42
CA SER A 402 -10.31 8.33 8.68
C SER A 402 -9.75 8.74 7.32
N HIS A 403 -8.85 7.91 6.78
CA HIS A 403 -8.45 7.99 5.38
C HIS A 403 -9.67 7.90 4.46
N HIS A 404 -9.57 8.42 3.24
CA HIS A 404 -10.60 8.46 2.20
C HIS A 404 -11.84 9.28 2.59
N THR A 405 -11.72 10.22 3.54
CA THR A 405 -12.82 11.11 3.94
C THR A 405 -12.51 12.56 3.64
N PRO A 406 -13.54 13.39 3.40
CA PRO A 406 -13.36 14.83 3.18
C PRO A 406 -12.69 15.59 4.33
N ASP A 407 -12.70 15.02 5.52
CA ASP A 407 -12.18 15.61 6.75
C ASP A 407 -10.79 15.06 7.11
N PHE A 408 -10.16 14.25 6.24
CA PHE A 408 -8.84 13.68 6.47
C PHE A 408 -7.82 14.77 6.80
N PHE A 409 -7.11 14.57 7.89
CA PHE A 409 -6.11 15.51 8.40
C PHE A 409 -4.95 14.77 9.05
N ILE A 410 -3.75 15.30 8.87
CA ILE A 410 -2.53 14.80 9.53
C ILE A 410 -1.69 15.96 10.07
N ASP A 411 -1.01 15.70 11.17
CA ASP A 411 -0.02 16.59 11.79
C ASP A 411 1.34 16.40 11.12
N GLU A 412 1.90 17.51 10.62
CA GLU A 412 3.15 17.53 9.85
C GLU A 412 4.42 17.32 10.70
N SER A 413 4.32 17.43 12.02
CA SER A 413 5.48 17.31 12.93
C SER A 413 6.12 15.91 12.96
N GLY A 414 5.47 14.90 12.36
CA GLY A 414 6.00 13.54 12.21
C GLY A 414 6.89 13.32 10.99
N PHE A 415 6.99 14.26 10.04
CA PHE A 415 7.64 14.02 8.75
C PHE A 415 9.15 13.77 8.86
N THR A 416 9.83 14.52 9.73
CA THR A 416 11.26 14.30 10.01
C THR A 416 11.54 12.87 10.49
N LEU A 417 10.65 12.27 11.28
CA LEU A 417 10.75 10.87 11.69
C LEU A 417 10.63 9.93 10.49
N GLY A 418 9.71 10.20 9.55
CA GLY A 418 9.57 9.42 8.32
C GLY A 418 10.85 9.44 7.48
N VAL A 419 11.46 10.63 7.30
CA VAL A 419 12.75 10.77 6.61
C VAL A 419 13.84 9.97 7.31
N ASN A 420 13.95 10.09 8.65
CA ASN A 420 14.92 9.35 9.44
C ASN A 420 14.75 7.83 9.31
N ALA A 421 13.51 7.34 9.42
CA ALA A 421 13.20 5.93 9.38
C ALA A 421 13.60 5.30 8.04
N LEU A 422 13.19 5.88 6.91
CA LEU A 422 13.54 5.36 5.59
C LEU A 422 15.05 5.44 5.30
N CYS A 423 15.72 6.53 5.68
CA CYS A 423 17.18 6.63 5.55
C CYS A 423 17.88 5.54 6.37
N ASN A 424 17.48 5.34 7.63
CA ASN A 424 18.09 4.33 8.51
C ASN A 424 17.82 2.92 8.02
N LEU A 425 16.60 2.61 7.54
CA LEU A 425 16.28 1.31 6.94
C LEU A 425 17.20 1.01 5.74
N ALA A 426 17.37 1.98 4.83
CA ALA A 426 18.22 1.81 3.66
C ALA A 426 19.68 1.58 4.04
N ILE A 427 20.26 2.47 4.86
CA ILE A 427 21.68 2.42 5.23
C ILE A 427 21.98 1.17 6.07
N ASP A 428 21.13 0.86 7.05
CA ASP A 428 21.37 -0.27 7.94
C ASP A 428 21.26 -1.62 7.21
N PHE A 429 20.32 -1.76 6.26
CA PHE A 429 20.26 -2.94 5.41
C PHE A 429 21.53 -3.10 4.58
N MET A 430 22.02 -2.03 3.95
CA MET A 430 23.21 -2.05 3.14
C MET A 430 24.49 -2.39 3.94
N VAL A 431 24.56 -1.92 5.19
CA VAL A 431 25.71 -2.22 6.08
C VAL A 431 25.68 -3.65 6.57
N MET A 432 24.49 -4.23 6.81
CA MET A 432 24.37 -5.62 7.31
C MET A 432 24.64 -6.69 6.24
N LYS A 433 24.38 -6.37 4.97
CA LYS A 433 24.56 -7.32 3.86
C LYS A 433 25.99 -7.34 3.27
N LYS A 434 26.91 -6.59 3.89
CA LYS A 434 28.35 -6.67 3.63
C LYS A 434 28.97 -7.90 4.29
#